data_3e660ecdcce1c77dd6b5b6f2ec2673fb
#
_entry.id   3e660ecdcce1c77dd6b5b6f2ec2673fb
#
_cell.length_a   1.000
_cell.length_b   1.000
_cell.length_c   1.000
_cell.angle_alpha   90.00
_cell.angle_beta   90.00
_cell.angle_gamma   90.00
#
_symmetry.space_group_name_H-M   'P 1'
#
loop_
_entity.id
_entity.type
_entity.pdbx_description
1 polymer ?
#
loop_
_entity_poly.entity_id
_entity_poly.type
_entity_poly.pdbx_seq_one_letter_code
_entity_poly.pdbx_strand_id
1 'polypeptide(L)'
;MLDRFSRTQLVFGKEAMDRLKGSRVAVFGVGGVGGYTVEALARSGVGAIDIIDDDKVCLTNINRQIIATTKTVGKYKVDVAKERIEEINPDCKVTAFRTFYMPETADQFDFTQYDYVVDAIDTVTGKIALIENAKKAGTPIISSMGAGNKVDPTAFEVADIYKNSVCPLARVMRYELKRRGIKKLKVVYSKEKPIPPIADEDSNGENGCLSKADKVPGKRQVPGSTAFVPSVAGLIIAGEVIKDIIGYKAGERN
;
A
#
# COMPACT_ATOMS: atom_id res chain seq x y z
N MET A 1 16.68 28.15 4.65
CA MET A 1 16.11 28.31 3.30
C MET A 1 14.82 27.51 3.26
N LEU A 2 13.71 28.05 2.74
CA LEU A 2 12.45 27.32 2.60
C LEU A 2 12.59 26.28 1.49
N ASP A 3 12.11 25.05 1.75
CA ASP A 3 12.09 23.96 0.79
C ASP A 3 10.69 23.32 0.73
N ARG A 4 10.53 22.28 -0.08
CA ARG A 4 9.25 21.56 -0.28
C ARG A 4 8.72 20.88 0.98
N PHE A 5 9.57 20.64 1.98
CA PHE A 5 9.22 19.95 3.24
C PHE A 5 9.16 20.87 4.44
N SER A 6 9.37 22.17 4.27
CA SER A 6 9.43 23.14 5.37
C SER A 6 8.19 23.12 6.27
N ARG A 7 6.99 22.88 5.71
CA ARG A 7 5.77 22.76 6.52
C ARG A 7 5.70 21.46 7.31
N THR A 8 6.20 20.36 6.76
CA THR A 8 6.32 19.07 7.45
C THR A 8 7.32 19.18 8.60
N GLN A 9 8.42 19.89 8.36
CA GLN A 9 9.43 20.17 9.40
C GLN A 9 8.88 21.00 10.57
N LEU A 10 7.93 21.92 10.35
CA LEU A 10 7.28 22.63 11.44
C LEU A 10 6.45 21.71 12.35
N VAL A 11 6.02 20.56 11.85
CA VAL A 11 5.24 19.57 12.63
C VAL A 11 6.17 18.60 13.36
N PHE A 12 7.17 18.05 12.66
CA PHE A 12 7.98 16.95 13.16
C PHE A 12 9.38 17.35 13.65
N GLY A 13 9.84 18.56 13.32
CA GLY A 13 11.19 19.01 13.63
C GLY A 13 12.24 18.55 12.61
N LYS A 14 13.44 19.14 12.70
CA LYS A 14 14.54 18.88 11.76
C LYS A 14 15.06 17.45 11.86
N GLU A 15 15.25 16.93 13.06
CA GLU A 15 15.80 15.59 13.30
C GLU A 15 14.91 14.50 12.67
N ALA A 16 13.58 14.63 12.79
CA ALA A 16 12.62 13.74 12.15
C ALA A 16 12.72 13.79 10.61
N MET A 17 12.91 14.99 10.04
CA MET A 17 13.10 15.15 8.60
C MET A 17 14.42 14.51 8.13
N ASP A 18 15.49 14.64 8.91
CA ASP A 18 16.77 13.99 8.61
C ASP A 18 16.65 12.45 8.63
N ARG A 19 15.89 11.88 9.59
CA ARG A 19 15.56 10.44 9.63
C ARG A 19 14.77 10.01 8.39
N LEU A 20 13.71 10.73 8.00
CA LEU A 20 12.93 10.41 6.80
C LEU A 20 13.78 10.46 5.54
N LYS A 21 14.64 11.48 5.42
CA LYS A 21 15.57 11.61 4.29
C LYS A 21 16.57 10.46 4.22
N GLY A 22 16.97 9.89 5.35
CA GLY A 22 17.85 8.73 5.42
C GLY A 22 17.15 7.39 5.23
N SER A 23 15.81 7.35 5.22
CA SER A 23 15.06 6.09 5.21
C SER A 23 14.76 5.55 3.82
N ARG A 24 14.63 4.21 3.73
CA ARG A 24 14.21 3.46 2.54
C ARG A 24 12.96 2.64 2.83
N VAL A 25 11.90 2.88 2.08
CA VAL A 25 10.61 2.20 2.23
C VAL A 25 10.29 1.41 0.97
N ALA A 26 9.92 0.13 1.13
CA ALA A 26 9.41 -0.68 0.03
C ALA A 26 7.87 -0.73 0.07
N VAL A 27 7.24 -0.45 -1.08
CA VAL A 27 5.78 -0.48 -1.24
C VAL A 27 5.41 -1.55 -2.27
N PHE A 28 4.82 -2.62 -1.80
CA PHE A 28 4.34 -3.72 -2.62
C PHE A 28 2.86 -3.49 -2.98
N GLY A 29 2.59 -3.33 -4.28
CA GLY A 29 1.30 -2.94 -4.84
C GLY A 29 1.15 -1.41 -4.98
N VAL A 30 0.97 -0.93 -6.23
CA VAL A 30 0.80 0.50 -6.58
C VAL A 30 -0.61 0.73 -7.14
N GLY A 31 -1.59 0.17 -6.44
CA GLY A 31 -3.02 0.31 -6.74
C GLY A 31 -3.68 1.50 -6.05
N GLY A 32 -4.98 1.34 -5.73
CA GLY A 32 -5.78 2.38 -5.06
C GLY A 32 -5.31 2.74 -3.66
N VAL A 33 -4.70 1.78 -2.92
CA VAL A 33 -4.12 2.02 -1.59
C VAL A 33 -2.65 2.42 -1.72
N GLY A 34 -1.83 1.56 -2.35
CA GLY A 34 -0.38 1.77 -2.43
C GLY A 34 0.02 3.03 -3.18
N GLY A 35 -0.71 3.43 -4.23
CA GLY A 35 -0.45 4.67 -4.96
C GLY A 35 -0.55 5.91 -4.05
N TYR A 36 -1.56 6.00 -3.20
CA TYR A 36 -1.67 7.10 -2.23
C TYR A 36 -0.67 6.98 -1.08
N THR A 37 -0.27 5.77 -0.71
CA THR A 37 0.84 5.57 0.25
C THR A 37 2.14 6.14 -0.31
N VAL A 38 2.49 5.79 -1.55
CA VAL A 38 3.69 6.28 -2.25
C VAL A 38 3.67 7.81 -2.37
N GLU A 39 2.53 8.38 -2.78
CA GLU A 39 2.33 9.83 -2.88
C GLU A 39 2.64 10.54 -1.56
N ALA A 40 2.08 10.03 -0.45
CA ALA A 40 2.26 10.64 0.86
C ALA A 40 3.69 10.49 1.39
N LEU A 41 4.35 9.33 1.17
CA LEU A 41 5.75 9.11 1.54
C LEU A 41 6.68 10.08 0.80
N ALA A 42 6.50 10.23 -0.52
CA ALA A 42 7.29 11.17 -1.33
C ALA A 42 7.13 12.61 -0.85
N ARG A 43 5.88 13.05 -0.56
CA ARG A 43 5.56 14.39 -0.04
C ARG A 43 6.02 14.63 1.39
N SER A 44 6.37 13.58 2.11
CA SER A 44 6.87 13.68 3.48
C SER A 44 8.39 13.64 3.57
N GLY A 45 9.10 13.50 2.44
CA GLY A 45 10.56 13.57 2.39
C GLY A 45 11.28 12.25 2.66
N VAL A 46 10.63 11.10 2.45
CA VAL A 46 11.31 9.79 2.46
C VAL A 46 12.39 9.77 1.38
N GLY A 47 13.60 9.38 1.74
CA GLY A 47 14.77 9.52 0.88
C GLY A 47 14.94 8.42 -0.17
N ALA A 48 14.36 7.23 0.06
CA ALA A 48 14.36 6.16 -0.93
C ALA A 48 13.04 5.39 -0.89
N ILE A 49 12.44 5.12 -2.06
CA ILE A 49 11.20 4.38 -2.20
C ILE A 49 11.35 3.32 -3.29
N ASP A 50 11.22 2.06 -2.90
CA ASP A 50 11.12 0.95 -3.83
C ASP A 50 9.63 0.65 -4.08
N ILE A 51 9.22 0.59 -5.34
CA ILE A 51 7.84 0.35 -5.75
C ILE A 51 7.74 -0.91 -6.59
N ILE A 52 6.84 -1.80 -6.18
CA ILE A 52 6.72 -3.15 -6.75
C ILE A 52 5.28 -3.39 -7.23
N ASP A 53 5.07 -3.54 -8.52
CA ASP A 53 3.79 -3.86 -9.16
C ASP A 53 4.06 -4.29 -10.61
N ASP A 54 3.40 -5.32 -11.12
CA ASP A 54 3.59 -5.81 -12.49
C ASP A 54 2.51 -5.34 -13.48
N ASP A 55 1.49 -4.68 -12.97
CA ASP A 55 0.36 -4.25 -13.76
C ASP A 55 0.63 -2.99 -14.59
N LYS A 56 -0.15 -2.85 -15.65
CA LYS A 56 -0.30 -1.60 -16.37
C LYS A 56 -1.53 -0.82 -15.87
N VAL A 57 -1.50 0.48 -16.06
CA VAL A 57 -2.64 1.34 -15.81
C VAL A 57 -3.78 0.99 -16.77
N CYS A 58 -4.95 0.74 -16.22
CA CYS A 58 -6.17 0.43 -16.94
C CYS A 58 -7.17 1.57 -16.87
N LEU A 59 -8.06 1.66 -17.85
CA LEU A 59 -9.13 2.66 -17.86
C LEU A 59 -9.97 2.61 -16.58
N THR A 60 -10.31 1.42 -16.12
CA THR A 60 -11.08 1.18 -14.89
C THR A 60 -10.34 1.53 -13.59
N ASN A 61 -9.05 1.85 -13.66
CA ASN A 61 -8.28 2.29 -12.49
C ASN A 61 -8.45 3.79 -12.21
N ILE A 62 -8.87 4.58 -13.21
CA ILE A 62 -8.94 6.04 -13.13
C ILE A 62 -9.84 6.50 -11.98
N ASN A 63 -10.87 5.74 -11.66
CA ASN A 63 -11.80 6.10 -10.59
C ASN A 63 -11.18 6.13 -9.18
N ARG A 64 -9.99 5.48 -8.97
CA ARG A 64 -9.45 5.31 -7.60
C ARG A 64 -7.93 5.28 -7.47
N GLN A 65 -7.17 5.18 -8.57
CA GLN A 65 -5.70 5.13 -8.51
C GLN A 65 -5.12 6.48 -8.91
N ILE A 66 -4.35 7.10 -8.04
CA ILE A 66 -3.81 8.47 -8.24
C ILE A 66 -2.91 8.60 -9.48
N ILE A 67 -2.23 7.52 -9.86
CA ILE A 67 -1.37 7.46 -11.04
C ILE A 67 -2.14 7.23 -12.35
N ALA A 68 -3.42 6.83 -12.24
CA ALA A 68 -4.23 6.48 -13.40
C ALA A 68 -4.96 7.71 -13.94
N THR A 69 -4.62 8.09 -15.16
CA THR A 69 -5.26 9.15 -15.94
C THR A 69 -5.43 8.67 -17.38
N THR A 70 -6.19 9.38 -18.20
CA THR A 70 -6.33 9.08 -19.63
C THR A 70 -4.98 9.05 -20.36
N LYS A 71 -3.99 9.84 -19.90
CA LYS A 71 -2.64 9.92 -20.49
C LYS A 71 -1.73 8.76 -20.07
N THR A 72 -2.06 8.05 -18.98
CA THR A 72 -1.20 7.01 -18.42
C THR A 72 -1.71 5.60 -18.69
N VAL A 73 -2.94 5.44 -19.22
CA VAL A 73 -3.49 4.12 -19.61
C VAL A 73 -2.52 3.38 -20.53
N GLY A 74 -2.25 2.11 -20.23
CA GLY A 74 -1.32 1.25 -20.96
C GLY A 74 0.14 1.29 -20.50
N LYS A 75 0.56 2.31 -19.75
CA LYS A 75 1.89 2.37 -19.13
C LYS A 75 1.97 1.47 -17.88
N TYR A 76 3.15 0.99 -17.53
CA TYR A 76 3.34 0.26 -16.26
C TYR A 76 3.11 1.19 -15.07
N LYS A 77 2.39 0.70 -14.05
CA LYS A 77 2.05 1.49 -12.86
C LYS A 77 3.29 2.00 -12.14
N VAL A 78 4.31 1.16 -12.00
CA VAL A 78 5.56 1.53 -11.32
C VAL A 78 6.33 2.61 -12.06
N ASP A 79 6.30 2.64 -13.40
CA ASP A 79 6.98 3.68 -14.17
C ASP A 79 6.29 5.03 -13.98
N VAL A 80 4.95 5.06 -14.07
CA VAL A 80 4.15 6.27 -13.85
C VAL A 80 4.31 6.78 -12.41
N ALA A 81 4.34 5.88 -11.43
CA ALA A 81 4.57 6.24 -10.05
C ALA A 81 5.97 6.81 -9.82
N LYS A 82 7.00 6.23 -10.47
CA LYS A 82 8.37 6.74 -10.42
C LYS A 82 8.46 8.17 -10.96
N GLU A 83 7.97 8.41 -12.18
CA GLU A 83 7.91 9.75 -12.78
C GLU A 83 7.26 10.75 -11.82
N ARG A 84 6.14 10.36 -11.21
CA ARG A 84 5.42 11.21 -10.27
C ARG A 84 6.18 11.48 -8.97
N ILE A 85 6.88 10.50 -8.41
CA ILE A 85 7.72 10.69 -7.22
C ILE A 85 8.85 11.68 -7.53
N GLU A 86 9.50 11.52 -8.67
CA GLU A 86 10.61 12.38 -9.11
C GLU A 86 10.16 13.83 -9.32
N GLU A 87 8.93 14.06 -9.81
CA GLU A 87 8.34 15.41 -9.91
C GLU A 87 8.06 16.03 -8.52
N ILE A 88 7.67 15.23 -7.52
CA ILE A 88 7.38 15.67 -6.15
C ILE A 88 8.66 15.88 -5.35
N ASN A 89 9.54 14.90 -5.39
CA ASN A 89 10.78 14.85 -4.63
C ASN A 89 11.94 14.33 -5.51
N PRO A 90 12.59 15.20 -6.30
CA PRO A 90 13.69 14.81 -7.18
C PRO A 90 14.91 14.26 -6.44
N ASP A 91 15.02 14.48 -5.13
CA ASP A 91 16.10 13.93 -4.32
C ASP A 91 15.81 12.49 -3.83
N CYS A 92 14.59 11.99 -4.02
CA CYS A 92 14.20 10.63 -3.65
C CYS A 92 14.79 9.60 -4.62
N LYS A 93 15.46 8.60 -4.09
CA LYS A 93 15.95 7.46 -4.88
C LYS A 93 14.80 6.49 -5.12
N VAL A 94 14.34 6.36 -6.36
CA VAL A 94 13.21 5.48 -6.71
C VAL A 94 13.69 4.28 -7.50
N THR A 95 13.40 3.08 -6.99
CA THR A 95 13.60 1.83 -7.72
C THR A 95 12.23 1.24 -8.08
N ALA A 96 11.99 1.04 -9.37
CA ALA A 96 10.74 0.49 -9.88
C ALA A 96 10.92 -0.97 -10.31
N PHE A 97 10.17 -1.89 -9.71
CA PHE A 97 10.18 -3.31 -10.04
C PHE A 97 8.86 -3.71 -10.70
N ARG A 98 8.92 -4.08 -11.99
CA ARG A 98 7.79 -4.62 -12.75
C ARG A 98 7.61 -6.10 -12.42
N THR A 99 7.32 -6.40 -11.15
CA THR A 99 7.30 -7.77 -10.61
C THR A 99 6.00 -8.03 -9.89
N PHE A 100 5.35 -9.16 -10.24
CA PHE A 100 4.27 -9.71 -9.45
C PHE A 100 4.87 -10.44 -8.25
N TYR A 101 4.67 -9.90 -7.04
CA TYR A 101 5.27 -10.46 -5.84
C TYR A 101 4.53 -11.73 -5.40
N MET A 102 5.26 -12.82 -5.39
CA MET A 102 4.84 -14.16 -4.96
C MET A 102 6.03 -14.86 -4.26
N PRO A 103 5.82 -16.02 -3.60
CA PRO A 103 6.94 -16.78 -3.01
C PRO A 103 8.07 -17.05 -3.99
N GLU A 104 7.74 -17.30 -5.27
CA GLU A 104 8.71 -17.65 -6.33
C GLU A 104 9.55 -16.45 -6.79
N THR A 105 9.11 -15.23 -6.52
CA THR A 105 9.82 -14.00 -6.88
C THR A 105 10.41 -13.29 -5.67
N ALA A 106 10.23 -13.83 -4.45
CA ALA A 106 10.61 -13.19 -3.21
C ALA A 106 12.13 -13.00 -3.07
N ASP A 107 12.94 -13.89 -3.65
CA ASP A 107 14.40 -13.85 -3.61
C ASP A 107 15.01 -12.63 -4.36
N GLN A 108 14.20 -11.91 -5.15
CA GLN A 108 14.62 -10.67 -5.79
C GLN A 108 14.76 -9.51 -4.79
N PHE A 109 14.29 -9.66 -3.56
CA PHE A 109 14.19 -8.58 -2.58
C PHE A 109 14.95 -8.93 -1.30
N ASP A 110 15.93 -8.10 -0.97
CA ASP A 110 16.62 -8.16 0.31
C ASP A 110 15.91 -7.24 1.32
N PHE A 111 15.09 -7.85 2.16
CA PHE A 111 14.28 -7.13 3.14
C PHE A 111 15.11 -6.41 4.21
N THR A 112 16.37 -6.80 4.42
CA THR A 112 17.25 -6.15 5.40
C THR A 112 17.68 -4.74 4.98
N GLN A 113 17.50 -4.39 3.70
CA GLN A 113 17.82 -3.06 3.18
C GLN A 113 16.70 -2.02 3.40
N TYR A 114 15.53 -2.44 3.91
CA TYR A 114 14.40 -1.55 4.11
C TYR A 114 14.22 -1.17 5.58
N ASP A 115 14.00 0.10 5.83
CA ASP A 115 13.59 0.59 7.15
C ASP A 115 12.11 0.28 7.42
N TYR A 116 11.32 0.13 6.35
CA TYR A 116 9.90 -0.23 6.45
C TYR A 116 9.37 -0.90 5.18
N VAL A 117 8.43 -1.81 5.36
CA VAL A 117 7.71 -2.50 4.27
C VAL A 117 6.23 -2.18 4.35
N VAL A 118 5.63 -1.83 3.21
CA VAL A 118 4.20 -1.65 3.05
C VAL A 118 3.64 -2.76 2.18
N ASP A 119 2.68 -3.49 2.72
CA ASP A 119 1.90 -4.51 2.00
C ASP A 119 0.55 -3.92 1.55
N ALA A 120 0.46 -3.55 0.28
CA ALA A 120 -0.75 -3.08 -0.39
C ALA A 120 -1.16 -3.98 -1.58
N ILE A 121 -0.67 -5.21 -1.65
CA ILE A 121 -1.09 -6.20 -2.64
C ILE A 121 -2.43 -6.84 -2.26
N ASP A 122 -3.09 -7.50 -3.20
CA ASP A 122 -4.43 -8.09 -3.02
C ASP A 122 -4.44 -9.62 -2.92
N THR A 123 -3.33 -10.28 -3.27
CA THR A 123 -3.20 -11.73 -3.23
C THR A 123 -2.83 -12.25 -1.84
N VAL A 124 -3.61 -13.18 -1.30
CA VAL A 124 -3.38 -13.76 0.03
C VAL A 124 -2.02 -14.45 0.11
N THR A 125 -1.66 -15.23 -0.91
CA THR A 125 -0.37 -15.95 -0.95
C THR A 125 0.81 -14.98 -0.94
N GLY A 126 0.77 -13.94 -1.77
CA GLY A 126 1.80 -12.90 -1.79
C GLY A 126 1.90 -12.15 -0.46
N LYS A 127 0.75 -11.76 0.14
CA LYS A 127 0.72 -11.10 1.47
C LYS A 127 1.41 -11.95 2.53
N ILE A 128 1.11 -13.25 2.57
CA ILE A 128 1.70 -14.15 3.55
C ILE A 128 3.21 -14.22 3.38
N ALA A 129 3.70 -14.47 2.16
CA ALA A 129 5.13 -14.52 1.87
C ALA A 129 5.84 -13.21 2.22
N LEU A 130 5.21 -12.07 1.89
CA LEU A 130 5.75 -10.75 2.18
C LEU A 130 5.91 -10.52 3.69
N ILE A 131 4.88 -10.89 4.46
CA ILE A 131 4.90 -10.75 5.92
C ILE A 131 5.94 -11.69 6.54
N GLU A 132 6.04 -12.95 6.08
CA GLU A 132 7.04 -13.91 6.57
C GLU A 132 8.46 -13.41 6.31
N ASN A 133 8.75 -12.94 5.10
CA ASN A 133 10.08 -12.44 4.73
C ASN A 133 10.46 -11.16 5.51
N ALA A 134 9.54 -10.20 5.63
CA ALA A 134 9.79 -9.01 6.45
C ALA A 134 10.05 -9.37 7.93
N LYS A 135 9.25 -10.30 8.50
CA LYS A 135 9.45 -10.77 9.88
C LYS A 135 10.77 -11.52 10.06
N LYS A 136 11.17 -12.37 9.10
CA LYS A 136 12.45 -13.07 9.10
C LYS A 136 13.64 -12.11 9.07
N ALA A 137 13.53 -11.03 8.30
CA ALA A 137 14.54 -9.98 8.22
C ALA A 137 14.55 -9.03 9.43
N GLY A 138 13.51 -9.07 10.28
CA GLY A 138 13.34 -8.12 11.37
C GLY A 138 12.83 -6.74 10.93
N THR A 139 12.44 -6.61 9.67
CA THR A 139 11.99 -5.33 9.08
C THR A 139 10.54 -5.04 9.49
N PRO A 140 10.24 -3.82 9.97
CA PRO A 140 8.88 -3.40 10.25
C PRO A 140 7.98 -3.50 9.02
N ILE A 141 6.74 -3.97 9.21
CA ILE A 141 5.77 -4.10 8.13
C ILE A 141 4.37 -3.68 8.59
N ILE A 142 3.65 -2.96 7.71
CA ILE A 142 2.23 -2.66 7.83
C ILE A 142 1.48 -3.23 6.62
N SER A 143 0.32 -3.84 6.85
CA SER A 143 -0.47 -4.47 5.80
C SER A 143 -1.84 -3.83 5.68
N SER A 144 -2.22 -3.49 4.45
CA SER A 144 -3.58 -3.07 4.11
C SER A 144 -4.50 -4.27 4.07
N MET A 145 -5.62 -4.19 4.77
CA MET A 145 -6.71 -5.16 4.61
C MET A 145 -7.67 -4.70 3.49
N GLY A 146 -8.78 -5.41 3.27
CA GLY A 146 -9.68 -5.14 2.16
C GLY A 146 -10.32 -3.75 2.21
N ALA A 147 -10.13 -2.95 1.16
CA ALA A 147 -10.72 -1.63 0.96
C ALA A 147 -11.85 -1.60 -0.10
N GLY A 148 -12.13 -2.72 -0.76
CA GLY A 148 -13.20 -2.82 -1.76
C GLY A 148 -14.59 -2.97 -1.13
N ASN A 149 -15.63 -2.63 -1.93
CA ASN A 149 -17.05 -2.72 -1.54
C ASN A 149 -17.38 -1.94 -0.27
N LYS A 150 -16.89 -0.71 -0.18
CA LYS A 150 -17.03 0.19 0.97
C LYS A 150 -17.24 1.62 0.52
N VAL A 151 -17.91 2.39 1.37
CA VAL A 151 -18.25 3.81 1.12
C VAL A 151 -17.89 4.74 2.28
N ASP A 152 -17.58 4.19 3.47
CA ASP A 152 -17.20 4.99 4.63
C ASP A 152 -15.67 4.99 4.83
N PRO A 153 -14.96 6.06 4.41
CA PRO A 153 -13.52 6.18 4.62
C PRO A 153 -13.17 6.47 6.09
N THR A 154 -14.12 6.88 6.93
CA THR A 154 -13.88 7.18 8.36
C THR A 154 -13.88 5.92 9.23
N ALA A 155 -14.33 4.80 8.69
CA ALA A 155 -14.38 3.52 9.39
C ALA A 155 -13.02 2.78 9.43
N PHE A 156 -11.94 3.36 8.88
CA PHE A 156 -10.61 2.77 8.95
C PHE A 156 -9.98 2.92 10.33
N GLU A 157 -9.32 1.85 10.76
CA GLU A 157 -8.53 1.79 11.99
C GLU A 157 -7.17 1.15 11.76
N VAL A 158 -6.22 1.55 12.61
CA VAL A 158 -4.92 0.91 12.76
C VAL A 158 -4.96 -0.01 13.97
N ALA A 159 -4.66 -1.29 13.79
CA ALA A 159 -4.67 -2.25 14.88
C ALA A 159 -3.67 -3.39 14.64
N ASP A 160 -3.48 -4.20 15.68
CA ASP A 160 -2.93 -5.55 15.48
C ASP A 160 -3.96 -6.45 14.78
N ILE A 161 -3.50 -7.28 13.85
CA ILE A 161 -4.39 -8.15 13.06
C ILE A 161 -5.26 -9.07 13.95
N TYR A 162 -4.81 -9.41 15.14
CA TYR A 162 -5.56 -10.25 16.09
C TYR A 162 -6.60 -9.48 16.91
N LYS A 163 -6.56 -8.14 16.85
CA LYS A 163 -7.52 -7.25 17.55
C LYS A 163 -8.60 -6.68 16.63
N ASN A 164 -8.56 -7.01 15.34
CA ASN A 164 -9.56 -6.50 14.39
C ASN A 164 -10.77 -7.43 14.27
N SER A 165 -11.89 -6.90 13.79
CA SER A 165 -13.14 -7.60 13.52
C SER A 165 -13.66 -7.28 12.11
N VAL A 166 -14.74 -7.93 11.69
CA VAL A 166 -15.54 -7.60 10.49
C VAL A 166 -14.89 -7.90 9.14
N CYS A 167 -13.61 -7.55 8.91
CA CYS A 167 -12.97 -7.66 7.60
C CYS A 167 -12.74 -9.13 7.17
N PRO A 168 -13.33 -9.58 6.03
CA PRO A 168 -13.17 -10.97 5.56
C PRO A 168 -11.71 -11.34 5.24
N LEU A 169 -10.98 -10.44 4.59
CA LEU A 169 -9.56 -10.65 4.27
C LEU A 169 -8.73 -10.82 5.56
N ALA A 170 -8.95 -9.95 6.55
CA ALA A 170 -8.25 -10.04 7.83
C ALA A 170 -8.54 -11.36 8.56
N ARG A 171 -9.76 -11.92 8.41
CA ARG A 171 -10.11 -13.24 8.96
C ARG A 171 -9.26 -14.35 8.37
N VAL A 172 -9.09 -14.36 7.04
CA VAL A 172 -8.24 -15.32 6.32
C VAL A 172 -6.80 -15.15 6.75
N MET A 173 -6.29 -13.91 6.74
CA MET A 173 -4.91 -13.60 7.12
C MET A 173 -4.60 -14.03 8.57
N ARG A 174 -5.50 -13.78 9.53
CA ARG A 174 -5.33 -14.24 10.92
C ARG A 174 -5.15 -15.75 11.01
N TYR A 175 -5.98 -16.51 10.31
CA TYR A 175 -5.91 -17.96 10.32
C TYR A 175 -4.55 -18.43 9.77
N GLU A 176 -4.14 -17.91 8.62
CA GLU A 176 -2.91 -18.32 7.96
C GLU A 176 -1.65 -17.90 8.76
N LEU A 177 -1.63 -16.69 9.28
CA LEU A 177 -0.49 -16.17 10.06
C LEU A 177 -0.34 -16.89 11.42
N LYS A 178 -1.45 -17.25 12.05
CA LYS A 178 -1.43 -18.03 13.30
C LYS A 178 -0.77 -19.40 13.09
N ARG A 179 -1.08 -20.09 11.98
CA ARG A 179 -0.46 -21.38 11.64
C ARG A 179 1.05 -21.29 11.41
N ARG A 180 1.54 -20.10 11.02
CA ARG A 180 2.95 -19.79 10.76
C ARG A 180 3.68 -19.19 11.96
N GLY A 181 3.01 -19.14 13.12
CA GLY A 181 3.61 -18.62 14.37
C GLY A 181 3.80 -17.11 14.41
N ILE A 182 3.22 -16.36 13.48
CA ILE A 182 3.29 -14.88 13.47
C ILE A 182 2.30 -14.35 14.50
N LYS A 183 2.83 -13.76 15.58
CA LYS A 183 2.06 -13.33 16.75
C LYS A 183 1.54 -11.90 16.69
N LYS A 184 2.06 -11.06 15.78
CA LYS A 184 1.73 -9.64 15.68
C LYS A 184 1.94 -9.12 14.26
N LEU A 185 0.98 -8.34 13.77
CA LEU A 185 1.08 -7.62 12.52
C LEU A 185 0.26 -6.33 12.61
N LYS A 186 0.89 -5.17 12.35
CA LYS A 186 0.19 -3.89 12.21
C LYS A 186 -0.60 -3.91 10.90
N VAL A 187 -1.88 -3.59 10.98
CA VAL A 187 -2.77 -3.54 9.82
C VAL A 187 -3.61 -2.27 9.81
N VAL A 188 -3.99 -1.83 8.60
CA VAL A 188 -5.07 -0.88 8.38
C VAL A 188 -6.27 -1.65 7.84
N TYR A 189 -7.40 -1.56 8.52
CA TYR A 189 -8.63 -2.23 8.16
C TYR A 189 -9.84 -1.34 8.40
N SER A 190 -10.93 -1.59 7.70
CA SER A 190 -12.20 -0.88 7.92
C SER A 190 -13.15 -1.72 8.76
N LYS A 191 -13.84 -1.07 9.70
CA LYS A 191 -14.96 -1.66 10.48
C LYS A 191 -16.25 -1.76 9.68
N GLU A 192 -16.31 -1.10 8.53
CA GLU A 192 -17.48 -1.19 7.65
C GLU A 192 -17.61 -2.61 7.07
N LYS A 193 -18.81 -3.15 7.10
CA LYS A 193 -19.13 -4.40 6.40
C LYS A 193 -19.13 -4.15 4.90
N PRO A 194 -18.49 -5.05 4.09
CA PRO A 194 -18.54 -4.91 2.64
C PRO A 194 -19.99 -4.90 2.14
N ILE A 195 -20.33 -3.94 1.26
CA ILE A 195 -21.62 -3.85 0.59
C ILE A 195 -21.62 -4.88 -0.54
N PRO A 196 -22.70 -5.67 -0.72
CA PRO A 196 -22.82 -6.55 -1.88
C PRO A 196 -22.74 -5.72 -3.17
N PRO A 197 -21.86 -6.09 -4.13
CA PRO A 197 -21.83 -5.40 -5.42
C PRO A 197 -23.17 -5.53 -6.14
N ILE A 198 -23.59 -4.46 -6.83
CA ILE A 198 -24.75 -4.50 -7.72
C ILE A 198 -24.34 -5.37 -8.92
N ALA A 199 -25.18 -6.35 -9.28
CA ALA A 199 -24.95 -7.14 -10.47
C ALA A 199 -25.10 -6.24 -11.70
N ASP A 200 -24.06 -6.18 -12.53
CA ASP A 200 -24.07 -5.49 -13.81
C ASP A 200 -24.07 -6.56 -14.91
N GLU A 201 -25.11 -6.61 -15.71
CA GLU A 201 -25.25 -7.59 -16.80
C GLU A 201 -24.18 -7.37 -17.89
N ASP A 202 -23.68 -6.13 -18.02
CA ASP A 202 -22.61 -5.78 -18.97
C ASP A 202 -21.19 -6.08 -18.45
N SER A 203 -21.01 -6.43 -17.17
CA SER A 203 -19.69 -6.70 -16.57
C SER A 203 -19.04 -8.02 -17.00
N ASN A 204 -19.76 -8.87 -17.75
CA ASN A 204 -19.23 -10.09 -18.39
C ASN A 204 -18.42 -9.80 -19.67
N GLY A 205 -18.31 -8.55 -20.09
CA GLY A 205 -17.62 -8.11 -21.29
C GLY A 205 -16.10 -8.11 -21.16
N GLU A 206 -15.48 -8.71 -22.10
CA GLU A 206 -14.12 -8.77 -22.63
C GLU A 206 -13.16 -7.59 -22.44
N ASN A 207 -13.17 -6.88 -21.32
CA ASN A 207 -12.20 -5.81 -21.08
C ASN A 207 -10.93 -6.39 -20.45
N GLY A 208 -9.91 -6.61 -21.28
CA GLY A 208 -8.57 -7.14 -21.00
C GLY A 208 -7.71 -6.46 -19.93
N CYS A 209 -8.35 -5.87 -18.93
CA CYS A 209 -7.76 -5.08 -17.86
C CYS A 209 -8.02 -5.66 -16.47
N LEU A 210 -8.27 -6.96 -16.39
CA LEU A 210 -8.34 -7.65 -15.11
C LEU A 210 -6.92 -7.96 -14.62
N SER A 211 -6.65 -7.72 -13.35
CA SER A 211 -5.38 -8.13 -12.71
C SER A 211 -5.18 -9.64 -12.87
N LYS A 212 -3.93 -10.11 -12.80
CA LYS A 212 -3.67 -11.57 -12.79
C LYS A 212 -4.43 -12.28 -11.67
N ALA A 213 -4.64 -11.59 -10.56
CA ALA A 213 -5.45 -12.04 -9.45
C ALA A 213 -6.93 -12.26 -9.84
N ASP A 214 -7.48 -11.53 -10.79
CA ASP A 214 -8.87 -11.61 -11.23
C ASP A 214 -9.11 -12.67 -12.31
N LYS A 215 -8.05 -13.22 -12.90
CA LYS A 215 -8.10 -14.20 -14.01
C LYS A 215 -8.22 -15.67 -13.60
N VAL A 216 -8.42 -15.98 -12.30
CA VAL A 216 -8.54 -17.36 -11.83
C VAL A 216 -9.95 -17.88 -12.08
N PRO A 217 -10.14 -19.02 -12.81
CA PRO A 217 -11.45 -19.62 -13.04
C PRO A 217 -12.20 -19.94 -11.74
N GLY A 218 -13.49 -19.63 -11.68
CA GLY A 218 -14.34 -19.86 -10.49
C GLY A 218 -14.28 -18.71 -9.46
N LYS A 219 -13.72 -17.56 -9.81
CA LYS A 219 -13.46 -16.46 -8.93
C LYS A 219 -14.63 -15.50 -8.73
N ARG A 220 -14.61 -14.92 -7.52
CA ARG A 220 -15.49 -13.89 -7.01
C ARG A 220 -15.64 -12.72 -7.98
N GLN A 221 -16.83 -12.14 -8.00
CA GLN A 221 -17.12 -10.86 -8.62
C GLN A 221 -16.04 -9.81 -8.27
N VAL A 222 -15.60 -9.04 -9.27
CA VAL A 222 -14.64 -7.94 -9.07
C VAL A 222 -15.21 -6.97 -8.04
N PRO A 223 -14.46 -6.63 -6.97
CA PRO A 223 -14.99 -5.74 -5.95
C PRO A 223 -15.18 -4.32 -6.47
N GLY A 224 -16.30 -3.71 -6.15
CA GLY A 224 -16.53 -2.29 -6.37
C GLY A 224 -15.55 -1.44 -5.55
N SER A 225 -15.26 -0.24 -6.03
CA SER A 225 -14.38 0.70 -5.33
C SER A 225 -14.72 2.15 -5.66
N THR A 226 -14.41 3.04 -4.71
CA THR A 226 -14.60 4.49 -4.82
C THR A 226 -13.26 5.21 -4.78
N ALA A 227 -13.24 6.50 -5.14
CA ALA A 227 -12.01 7.29 -5.12
C ALA A 227 -11.48 7.52 -3.69
N PHE A 228 -12.37 7.62 -2.71
CA PHE A 228 -12.06 8.13 -1.38
C PHE A 228 -11.80 7.04 -0.32
N VAL A 229 -12.24 5.79 -0.53
CA VAL A 229 -12.03 4.73 0.45
C VAL A 229 -10.59 4.17 0.39
N PRO A 230 -10.09 3.66 -0.74
CA PRO A 230 -8.73 3.14 -0.78
C PRO A 230 -7.67 4.25 -0.62
N SER A 231 -7.95 5.48 -1.05
CA SER A 231 -7.04 6.61 -0.88
C SER A 231 -6.80 6.95 0.58
N VAL A 232 -7.86 7.01 1.38
CA VAL A 232 -7.75 7.25 2.83
C VAL A 232 -6.98 6.14 3.52
N ALA A 233 -7.22 4.87 3.17
CA ALA A 233 -6.42 3.76 3.68
C ALA A 233 -4.93 3.94 3.38
N GLY A 234 -4.57 4.35 2.16
CA GLY A 234 -3.20 4.62 1.75
C GLY A 234 -2.55 5.76 2.53
N LEU A 235 -3.28 6.86 2.74
CA LEU A 235 -2.81 8.00 3.54
C LEU A 235 -2.60 7.63 5.02
N ILE A 236 -3.49 6.82 5.61
CA ILE A 236 -3.32 6.31 6.98
C ILE A 236 -2.06 5.44 7.08
N ILE A 237 -1.85 4.52 6.11
CA ILE A 237 -0.66 3.67 6.07
C ILE A 237 0.61 4.52 6.03
N ALA A 238 0.68 5.51 5.13
CA ALA A 238 1.84 6.39 5.04
C ALA A 238 2.09 7.15 6.34
N GLY A 239 1.04 7.67 6.98
CA GLY A 239 1.14 8.34 8.27
C GLY A 239 1.68 7.43 9.37
N GLU A 240 1.28 6.15 9.41
CA GLU A 240 1.81 5.17 10.36
C GLU A 240 3.29 4.84 10.08
N VAL A 241 3.67 4.65 8.81
CA VAL A 241 5.07 4.42 8.40
C VAL A 241 5.96 5.59 8.83
N ILE A 242 5.53 6.83 8.54
CA ILE A 242 6.26 8.04 8.92
C ILE A 242 6.43 8.12 10.44
N LYS A 243 5.33 7.95 11.20
CA LYS A 243 5.37 7.97 12.67
C LYS A 243 6.31 6.92 13.26
N ASP A 244 6.30 5.71 12.71
CA ASP A 244 7.17 4.64 13.19
C ASP A 244 8.65 4.94 12.88
N ILE A 245 8.98 5.43 11.68
CA ILE A 245 10.36 5.78 11.27
C ILE A 245 10.92 6.91 12.15
N ILE A 246 10.14 7.94 12.42
CA ILE A 246 10.60 9.07 13.24
C ILE A 246 10.53 8.80 14.74
N GLY A 247 9.94 7.67 15.16
CA GLY A 247 9.75 7.34 16.57
C GLY A 247 8.71 8.24 17.27
N TYR A 248 7.70 8.72 16.53
CA TYR A 248 6.70 9.64 17.07
C TYR A 248 5.86 9.00 18.17
N LYS A 249 5.76 9.71 19.29
CA LYS A 249 4.84 9.34 20.38
C LYS A 249 3.87 10.49 20.63
N ALA A 250 2.57 10.15 20.63
CA ALA A 250 1.53 11.15 20.89
C ALA A 250 1.72 11.78 22.29
N GLY A 251 1.77 13.12 22.34
CA GLY A 251 1.94 13.87 23.59
C GLY A 251 3.39 14.20 23.96
N GLU A 252 4.38 13.64 23.29
CA GLU A 252 5.79 14.07 23.41
C GLU A 252 6.11 15.02 22.25
N ARG A 253 6.53 16.26 22.55
CA ARG A 253 7.21 17.12 21.56
C ARG A 253 8.68 16.71 21.56
N ASN A 254 9.16 16.16 20.45
CA ASN A 254 10.58 15.94 20.21
C ASN A 254 11.30 17.30 20.07
#